data_8ae4ec756215da554187820af2d6ccfe
#
_entry.id   8ae4ec756215da554187820af2d6ccfe
#
_cell.length_a   1.000
_cell.length_b   1.000
_cell.length_c   1.000
_cell.angle_alpha   90.00
_cell.angle_beta   90.00
_cell.angle_gamma   90.00
#
_symmetry.space_group_name_H-M   'P 1'
#
loop_
_entity.id
_entity.type
_entity.pdbx_description
1 polymer ?
#
loop_
_entity_poly.entity_id
_entity_poly.type
_entity_poly.pdbx_seq_one_letter_code
_entity_poly.pdbx_strand_id
1 'polypeptide(L)'
;QIPDPEWQNAIEGILGFNRFVLLVPPAHYDAAMQLYRKHKDTIHGATLLDTESILQQKTEPAPRNSDSLASEIRTDHPAARAFINITLGNYTNCDNIEQLRNHRTAITRECFIRRNFTDSHLNPQIYRRWFIGERAAPRQIEQRETRIKEIASELTQLNKRETALRERLALSRDKIRPLIELEHALEAIAILPE
;
A
#
# COMPACT_ATOMS: atom_id res chain seq x y z
N GLN A 1 19.57 1.82 -3.35
CA GLN A 1 19.30 0.65 -4.21
C GLN A 1 19.15 -0.61 -3.36
N ILE A 2 18.35 -1.56 -3.79
CA ILE A 2 18.19 -2.88 -3.17
C ILE A 2 18.70 -3.89 -4.21
N PRO A 3 19.93 -4.43 -4.03
CA PRO A 3 20.54 -5.32 -5.00
C PRO A 3 19.79 -6.64 -5.16
N ASP A 4 19.41 -7.26 -4.04
CA ASP A 4 18.62 -8.50 -4.05
C ASP A 4 17.11 -8.17 -4.02
N PRO A 5 16.37 -8.45 -5.14
CA PRO A 5 14.95 -8.17 -5.21
C PRO A 5 14.09 -9.01 -4.27
N GLU A 6 14.58 -10.13 -3.77
CA GLU A 6 13.85 -10.99 -2.85
C GLU A 6 13.60 -10.32 -1.50
N TRP A 7 14.51 -9.42 -1.07
CA TRP A 7 14.36 -8.63 0.15
C TRP A 7 13.51 -7.37 -0.02
N GLN A 8 13.12 -7.01 -1.24
CA GLN A 8 12.38 -5.78 -1.51
C GLN A 8 11.11 -5.66 -0.66
N ASN A 9 10.28 -6.71 -0.62
CA ASN A 9 9.05 -6.71 0.15
C ASN A 9 9.29 -6.57 1.66
N ALA A 10 10.29 -7.26 2.19
CA ALA A 10 10.65 -7.17 3.60
C ALA A 10 11.09 -5.75 3.99
N ILE A 11 11.93 -5.14 3.17
CA ILE A 11 12.42 -3.76 3.37
C ILE A 11 11.27 -2.75 3.29
N GLU A 12 10.43 -2.81 2.24
CA GLU A 12 9.26 -1.94 2.09
C GLU A 12 8.30 -2.08 3.27
N GLY A 13 8.09 -3.31 3.72
CA GLY A 13 7.17 -3.62 4.81
C GLY A 13 7.66 -3.13 6.17
N ILE A 14 8.95 -3.28 6.49
CA ILE A 14 9.52 -2.81 7.75
C ILE A 14 9.61 -1.29 7.78
N LEU A 15 10.07 -0.67 6.70
CA LEU A 15 10.13 0.79 6.62
C LEU A 15 8.72 1.41 6.66
N GLY A 16 7.73 0.76 6.05
CA GLY A 16 6.37 1.27 6.04
C GLY A 16 6.32 2.73 5.60
N PHE A 17 5.73 3.61 6.41
CA PHE A 17 5.69 5.05 6.13
C PHE A 17 7.05 5.74 6.27
N ASN A 18 7.99 5.16 7.00
CA ASN A 18 9.34 5.72 7.17
C ASN A 18 10.13 5.79 5.85
N ARG A 19 9.71 5.07 4.81
CA ARG A 19 10.30 5.18 3.46
C ARG A 19 10.08 6.55 2.81
N PHE A 20 9.15 7.36 3.31
CA PHE A 20 8.85 8.70 2.83
C PHE A 20 9.43 9.81 3.71
N VAL A 21 10.33 9.46 4.63
CA VAL A 21 10.99 10.44 5.49
C VAL A 21 11.78 11.44 4.64
N LEU A 22 11.63 12.72 4.96
CA LEU A 22 12.32 13.81 4.29
C LEU A 22 13.64 14.06 5.00
N LEU A 23 14.74 13.89 4.29
CA LEU A 23 16.09 14.19 4.78
C LEU A 23 16.29 15.70 4.67
N VAL A 24 16.26 16.39 5.80
CA VAL A 24 16.40 17.86 5.83
C VAL A 24 17.81 18.22 6.24
N PRO A 25 18.56 18.99 5.41
CA PRO A 25 19.87 19.48 5.80
C PRO A 25 19.83 20.32 7.09
N PRO A 26 20.85 20.27 7.95
CA PRO A 26 20.86 20.96 9.24
C PRO A 26 20.51 22.45 9.14
N ALA A 27 21.06 23.16 8.16
CA ALA A 27 20.82 24.58 7.94
C ALA A 27 19.34 24.94 7.66
N HIS A 28 18.50 23.98 7.30
CA HIS A 28 17.10 24.19 6.93
C HIS A 28 16.12 23.50 7.87
N TYR A 29 16.61 22.79 8.89
CA TYR A 29 15.72 21.96 9.72
C TYR A 29 14.70 22.80 10.51
N ASP A 30 15.14 23.87 11.16
CA ASP A 30 14.24 24.75 11.93
C ASP A 30 13.19 25.43 11.05
N ALA A 31 13.60 25.90 9.87
CA ALA A 31 12.67 26.51 8.91
C ALA A 31 11.64 25.48 8.39
N ALA A 32 12.07 24.25 8.11
CA ALA A 32 11.20 23.17 7.71
C ALA A 32 10.20 22.82 8.81
N MET A 33 10.63 22.75 10.06
CA MET A 33 9.76 22.48 11.21
C MET A 33 8.75 23.60 11.44
N GLN A 34 9.14 24.86 11.29
CA GLN A 34 8.22 26.01 11.38
C GLN A 34 7.17 25.95 10.26
N LEU A 35 7.60 25.64 9.03
CA LEU A 35 6.67 25.48 7.90
C LEU A 35 5.70 24.32 8.14
N TYR A 36 6.20 23.18 8.62
CA TYR A 36 5.37 22.02 8.96
C TYR A 36 4.35 22.37 10.05
N ARG A 37 4.78 23.06 11.12
CA ARG A 37 3.89 23.54 12.19
C ARG A 37 2.78 24.47 11.65
N LYS A 38 3.12 25.38 10.72
CA LYS A 38 2.14 26.31 10.09
C LYS A 38 1.09 25.56 9.28
N HIS A 39 1.45 24.44 8.66
CA HIS A 39 0.59 23.67 7.76
C HIS A 39 0.17 22.31 8.35
N LYS A 40 0.26 22.11 9.67
CA LYS A 40 -0.04 20.84 10.35
C LYS A 40 -1.43 20.28 10.04
N ASP A 41 -2.40 21.15 9.78
CA ASP A 41 -3.79 20.76 9.52
C ASP A 41 -4.04 20.37 8.05
N THR A 42 -3.09 20.66 7.15
CA THR A 42 -3.16 20.33 5.71
C THR A 42 -2.14 19.27 5.28
N ILE A 43 -1.02 19.18 5.98
CA ILE A 43 0.05 18.23 5.69
C ILE A 43 -0.02 17.09 6.71
N HIS A 44 -0.55 15.95 6.29
CA HIS A 44 -0.63 14.76 7.13
C HIS A 44 0.43 13.72 6.73
N GLY A 45 1.06 13.12 7.73
CA GLY A 45 1.97 11.98 7.52
C GLY A 45 3.35 12.33 6.98
N ALA A 46 3.71 13.61 6.85
CA ALA A 46 5.08 14.00 6.58
C ALA A 46 5.95 13.76 7.81
N THR A 47 7.13 13.17 7.61
CA THR A 47 8.13 12.95 8.66
C THR A 47 9.43 13.60 8.24
N LEU A 48 9.97 14.47 9.09
CA LEU A 48 11.25 15.12 8.86
C LEU A 48 12.34 14.41 9.65
N LEU A 49 13.44 14.08 8.99
CA LEU A 49 14.63 13.53 9.65
C LEU A 49 15.60 14.66 9.98
N ASP A 50 15.92 14.78 11.26
CA ASP A 50 17.05 15.60 11.72
C ASP A 50 18.36 14.91 11.33
N THR A 51 18.92 15.39 10.21
CA THR A 51 20.13 14.80 9.65
C THR A 51 21.38 15.12 10.49
N GLU A 52 21.37 16.18 11.29
CA GLU A 52 22.47 16.50 12.20
C GLU A 52 22.46 15.55 13.39
N SER A 53 21.33 15.45 14.08
CA SER A 53 21.21 14.60 15.25
C SER A 53 21.47 13.13 14.93
N ILE A 54 21.04 12.64 13.78
CA ILE A 54 21.27 11.24 13.41
C ILE A 54 22.74 10.95 13.08
N LEU A 55 23.45 11.92 12.51
CA LEU A 55 24.88 11.78 12.21
C LEU A 55 25.76 11.94 13.45
N GLN A 56 25.31 12.71 14.45
CA GLN A 56 26.02 12.87 15.73
C GLN A 56 25.83 11.62 16.62
N GLN A 57 24.78 10.84 16.42
CA GLN A 57 24.68 9.57 17.12
C GLN A 57 25.86 8.70 16.71
N LYS A 58 26.63 8.25 17.68
CA LYS A 58 27.62 7.18 17.51
C LYS A 58 26.91 5.87 17.24
N THR A 59 26.16 5.82 16.15
CA THR A 59 25.63 4.57 15.62
C THR A 59 26.85 3.76 15.26
N GLU A 60 27.03 2.62 15.94
CA GLU A 60 28.09 1.69 15.53
C GLU A 60 27.96 1.50 14.02
N PRO A 61 28.99 1.77 13.24
CA PRO A 61 28.96 1.64 11.81
C PRO A 61 28.75 0.17 11.51
N ALA A 62 27.69 -0.11 10.81
CA ALA A 62 27.21 -1.40 10.41
C ALA A 62 26.38 -2.15 11.48
N PRO A 63 25.39 -2.89 11.01
CA PRO A 63 24.70 -3.84 11.85
C PRO A 63 25.75 -4.79 12.46
N ARG A 64 25.59 -5.14 13.71
CA ARG A 64 26.50 -6.06 14.43
C ARG A 64 26.68 -7.41 13.72
N ASN A 65 25.86 -7.69 12.71
CA ASN A 65 25.91 -8.85 11.83
C ASN A 65 25.85 -8.42 10.38
N SER A 66 26.67 -9.01 9.52
CA SER A 66 26.57 -8.96 8.04
C SER A 66 25.18 -9.37 7.52
N ASP A 67 24.42 -10.07 8.34
CA ASP A 67 23.15 -10.68 8.01
C ASP A 67 21.94 -9.83 8.43
N SER A 68 22.10 -8.52 8.57
CA SER A 68 20.97 -7.65 8.89
C SER A 68 20.26 -7.14 7.64
N LEU A 69 18.98 -6.84 7.77
CA LEU A 69 18.18 -6.27 6.68
C LEU A 69 18.74 -4.92 6.17
N ALA A 70 19.46 -4.17 7.01
CA ALA A 70 20.12 -2.94 6.62
C ALA A 70 21.25 -3.16 5.59
N SER A 71 21.91 -4.35 5.60
CA SER A 71 22.97 -4.69 4.65
C SER A 71 22.45 -4.88 3.23
N GLU A 72 21.16 -5.19 3.07
CA GLU A 72 20.51 -5.36 1.77
C GLU A 72 20.23 -4.04 1.03
N ILE A 73 20.53 -2.89 1.66
CA ILE A 73 20.31 -1.58 1.04
C ILE A 73 21.66 -0.90 0.78
N ARG A 74 21.84 -0.41 -0.44
CA ARG A 74 22.99 0.43 -0.83
C ARG A 74 22.55 1.88 -0.97
N THR A 75 23.30 2.77 -0.31
CA THR A 75 23.12 4.23 -0.40
C THR A 75 24.43 4.94 -0.08
N ASP A 76 24.74 6.00 -0.82
CA ASP A 76 25.94 6.82 -0.62
C ASP A 76 25.66 8.03 0.29
N HIS A 77 24.38 8.28 0.62
CA HIS A 77 23.99 9.41 1.48
C HIS A 77 24.17 9.04 2.96
N PRO A 78 25.06 9.74 3.72
CA PRO A 78 25.42 9.34 5.09
C PRO A 78 24.22 9.30 6.05
N ALA A 79 23.36 10.33 6.03
CA ALA A 79 22.18 10.38 6.91
C ALA A 79 21.15 9.30 6.54
N ALA A 80 20.99 8.97 5.25
CA ALA A 80 20.14 7.86 4.83
C ALA A 80 20.71 6.52 5.31
N ARG A 81 22.03 6.32 5.24
CA ARG A 81 22.70 5.11 5.78
C ARG A 81 22.47 4.98 7.29
N ALA A 82 22.69 6.07 8.03
CA ALA A 82 22.45 6.07 9.47
C ALA A 82 20.99 5.75 9.82
N PHE A 83 20.04 6.33 9.10
CA PHE A 83 18.62 6.06 9.28
C PHE A 83 18.25 4.60 8.99
N ILE A 84 18.78 4.02 7.90
CA ILE A 84 18.61 2.62 7.55
C ILE A 84 19.17 1.71 8.64
N ASN A 85 20.37 2.00 9.14
CA ASN A 85 21.00 1.20 10.18
C ASN A 85 20.18 1.22 11.49
N ILE A 86 19.64 2.36 11.88
CA ILE A 86 18.79 2.48 13.06
C ILE A 86 17.48 1.71 12.88
N THR A 87 16.86 1.82 11.69
CA THR A 87 15.52 1.28 11.45
C THR A 87 15.55 -0.22 11.13
N LEU A 88 16.54 -0.67 10.37
CA LEU A 88 16.62 -2.03 9.84
C LEU A 88 17.75 -2.87 10.43
N GLY A 89 18.72 -2.25 11.09
CA GLY A 89 19.93 -2.92 11.55
C GLY A 89 19.72 -3.99 12.62
N ASN A 90 18.59 -3.93 13.33
CA ASN A 90 18.23 -4.91 14.36
C ASN A 90 17.52 -6.16 13.81
N TYR A 91 17.17 -6.16 12.52
CA TYR A 91 16.49 -7.31 11.91
C TYR A 91 17.51 -8.24 11.29
N THR A 92 17.60 -9.45 11.83
CA THR A 92 18.43 -10.50 11.24
C THR A 92 17.67 -11.13 10.06
N ASN A 93 18.35 -11.29 8.93
CA ASN A 93 17.84 -11.98 7.76
C ASN A 93 17.77 -13.48 8.04
N CYS A 94 16.62 -14.09 7.76
CA CYS A 94 16.40 -15.53 7.88
C CYS A 94 15.90 -16.11 6.56
N ASP A 95 16.38 -17.30 6.20
CA ASP A 95 15.96 -17.97 4.98
C ASP A 95 14.57 -18.61 5.11
N ASN A 96 14.21 -19.02 6.33
CA ASN A 96 12.95 -19.70 6.61
C ASN A 96 12.35 -19.30 7.97
N ILE A 97 11.11 -19.72 8.21
CA ILE A 97 10.35 -19.39 9.42
C ILE A 97 10.95 -20.05 10.67
N GLU A 98 11.54 -21.24 10.53
CA GLU A 98 12.13 -22.00 11.64
C GLU A 98 13.30 -21.25 12.26
N GLN A 99 14.09 -20.55 11.45
CA GLN A 99 15.23 -19.75 11.90
C GLN A 99 14.81 -18.52 12.72
N LEU A 100 13.59 -18.00 12.54
CA LEU A 100 13.11 -16.83 13.30
C LEU A 100 13.20 -17.05 14.81
N ARG A 101 12.96 -18.28 15.28
CA ARG A 101 12.99 -18.63 16.71
C ARG A 101 14.35 -18.44 17.36
N ASN A 102 15.42 -18.44 16.59
CA ASN A 102 16.79 -18.29 17.08
C ASN A 102 17.17 -16.85 17.36
N HIS A 103 16.31 -15.88 16.98
CA HIS A 103 16.59 -14.46 17.06
C HIS A 103 15.53 -13.73 17.87
N ARG A 104 15.91 -12.63 18.52
CA ARG A 104 14.97 -11.72 19.19
C ARG A 104 14.16 -10.91 18.18
N THR A 105 14.81 -10.49 17.10
CA THR A 105 14.22 -9.68 16.02
C THR A 105 14.79 -10.18 14.69
N ALA A 106 13.94 -10.65 13.80
CA ALA A 106 14.34 -11.24 12.54
C ALA A 106 13.23 -11.13 11.50
N ILE A 107 13.56 -11.36 10.24
CA ILE A 107 12.63 -11.34 9.12
C ILE A 107 13.02 -12.34 8.05
N THR A 108 12.03 -12.91 7.37
CA THR A 108 12.22 -13.75 6.18
C THR A 108 11.91 -12.99 4.89
N ARG A 109 12.38 -13.52 3.74
CA ARG A 109 12.02 -13.02 2.41
C ARG A 109 10.51 -13.03 2.15
N GLU A 110 9.79 -13.97 2.74
CA GLU A 110 8.33 -14.08 2.69
C GLU A 110 7.59 -13.10 3.61
N CYS A 111 8.31 -12.18 4.26
CA CYS A 111 7.76 -11.16 5.15
C CYS A 111 7.17 -11.70 6.47
N PHE A 112 7.56 -12.90 6.92
CA PHE A 112 7.35 -13.30 8.30
C PHE A 112 8.37 -12.61 9.18
N ILE A 113 7.89 -12.00 10.26
CA ILE A 113 8.68 -11.15 11.15
C ILE A 113 8.57 -11.61 12.58
N ARG A 114 9.69 -11.60 13.27
CA ARG A 114 9.78 -11.73 14.71
C ARG A 114 10.22 -10.42 15.33
N ARG A 115 9.45 -9.96 16.33
CA ARG A 115 9.78 -8.77 17.13
C ARG A 115 9.62 -9.10 18.61
N ASN A 116 10.68 -8.96 19.39
CA ASN A 116 10.63 -9.22 20.83
C ASN A 116 9.92 -10.53 21.17
N PHE A 117 10.28 -11.61 20.46
CA PHE A 117 9.73 -12.98 20.64
C PHE A 117 8.28 -13.18 20.19
N THR A 118 7.68 -12.22 19.51
CA THR A 118 6.35 -12.38 18.90
C THR A 118 6.48 -12.51 17.38
N ASP A 119 5.78 -13.46 16.79
CA ASP A 119 5.82 -13.76 15.36
C ASP A 119 4.56 -13.25 14.68
N SER A 120 4.71 -12.65 13.51
CA SER A 120 3.61 -12.15 12.68
C SER A 120 4.00 -12.10 11.21
N HIS A 121 3.04 -11.87 10.35
CA HIS A 121 3.29 -11.61 8.93
C HIS A 121 3.03 -10.13 8.62
N LEU A 122 3.90 -9.50 7.86
CA LEU A 122 3.73 -8.10 7.45
C LEU A 122 2.49 -7.94 6.55
N ASN A 123 1.83 -6.79 6.65
CA ASN A 123 0.65 -6.52 5.83
C ASN A 123 1.02 -6.39 4.34
N PRO A 124 0.50 -7.27 3.46
CA PRO A 124 0.79 -7.23 2.03
C PRO A 124 0.41 -5.91 1.35
N GLN A 125 -0.59 -5.20 1.85
CA GLN A 125 -1.00 -3.91 1.29
C GLN A 125 0.08 -2.84 1.45
N ILE A 126 0.97 -2.98 2.44
CA ILE A 126 2.07 -2.06 2.70
C ILE A 126 3.26 -2.39 1.80
N TYR A 127 3.68 -3.64 1.74
CA TYR A 127 4.93 -4.02 1.09
C TYR A 127 4.82 -4.34 -0.40
N ARG A 128 3.64 -4.67 -0.92
CA ARG A 128 3.47 -4.97 -2.36
C ARG A 128 3.62 -3.74 -3.26
N ARG A 129 3.45 -2.54 -2.70
CA ARG A 129 3.73 -1.29 -3.40
C ARG A 129 5.17 -0.87 -3.13
N TRP A 130 6.01 -1.03 -4.12
CA TRP A 130 7.40 -0.63 -4.04
C TRP A 130 7.56 0.87 -4.27
N PHE A 131 8.36 1.51 -3.42
CA PHE A 131 8.70 2.93 -3.53
C PHE A 131 10.20 3.17 -3.49
N ILE A 132 11.00 2.15 -3.12
CA ILE A 132 12.44 2.26 -2.94
C ILE A 132 13.15 1.59 -4.10
N GLY A 133 14.17 2.28 -4.64
CA GLY A 133 15.05 1.77 -5.68
C GLY A 133 14.51 1.94 -7.11
N GLU A 134 15.34 1.63 -8.07
CA GLU A 134 15.08 1.86 -9.51
C GLU A 134 13.94 1.01 -10.06
N ARG A 135 13.68 -0.15 -9.44
CA ARG A 135 12.61 -1.06 -9.85
C ARG A 135 11.21 -0.63 -9.39
N ALA A 136 11.12 0.34 -8.46
CA ALA A 136 9.85 0.72 -7.87
C ALA A 136 8.89 1.35 -8.90
N ALA A 137 9.34 2.32 -9.68
CA ALA A 137 8.51 3.00 -10.66
C ALA A 137 8.01 2.07 -11.78
N PRO A 138 8.86 1.27 -12.45
CA PRO A 138 8.41 0.29 -13.45
C PRO A 138 7.37 -0.69 -12.87
N ARG A 139 7.61 -1.19 -11.67
CA ARG A 139 6.70 -2.13 -11.01
C ARG A 139 5.33 -1.52 -10.72
N GLN A 140 5.29 -0.26 -10.27
CA GLN A 140 4.02 0.44 -10.05
C GLN A 140 3.25 0.68 -11.35
N ILE A 141 3.95 1.00 -12.44
CA ILE A 141 3.33 1.17 -13.75
C ILE A 141 2.69 -0.14 -14.19
N GLU A 142 3.44 -1.25 -14.17
CA GLU A 142 2.94 -2.58 -14.54
C GLU A 142 1.70 -2.98 -13.72
N GLN A 143 1.74 -2.77 -12.40
CA GLN A 143 0.59 -3.07 -11.51
C GLN A 143 -0.63 -2.23 -11.86
N ARG A 144 -0.45 -0.95 -12.18
CA ARG A 144 -1.54 -0.05 -12.57
C ARG A 144 -2.13 -0.43 -13.93
N GLU A 145 -1.29 -0.76 -14.90
CA GLU A 145 -1.74 -1.23 -16.22
C GLU A 145 -2.56 -2.51 -16.12
N THR A 146 -2.08 -3.46 -15.31
CA THR A 146 -2.83 -4.71 -15.04
C THR A 146 -4.19 -4.39 -14.42
N ARG A 147 -4.22 -3.51 -13.42
CA ARG A 147 -5.47 -3.13 -12.75
C ARG A 147 -6.43 -2.39 -13.68
N ILE A 148 -5.92 -1.55 -14.56
CA ILE A 148 -6.74 -0.88 -15.60
C ILE A 148 -7.38 -1.91 -16.52
N LYS A 149 -6.65 -2.93 -16.97
CA LYS A 149 -7.20 -4.01 -17.82
C LYS A 149 -8.29 -4.81 -17.11
N GLU A 150 -8.08 -5.14 -15.83
CA GLU A 150 -9.08 -5.83 -15.01
C GLU A 150 -10.37 -5.01 -14.90
N ILE A 151 -10.25 -3.72 -14.52
CA ILE A 151 -11.39 -2.81 -14.38
C ILE A 151 -12.13 -2.64 -15.72
N ALA A 152 -11.41 -2.50 -16.82
CA ALA A 152 -12.02 -2.40 -18.15
C ALA A 152 -12.83 -3.66 -18.52
N SER A 153 -12.32 -4.83 -18.17
CA SER A 153 -13.03 -6.10 -18.35
C SER A 153 -14.29 -6.18 -17.49
N GLU A 154 -14.19 -5.84 -16.19
CA GLU A 154 -15.32 -5.79 -15.27
C GLU A 154 -16.41 -4.82 -15.77
N LEU A 155 -15.99 -3.62 -16.19
CA LEU A 155 -16.91 -2.60 -16.74
C LEU A 155 -17.66 -3.11 -17.98
N THR A 156 -16.95 -3.79 -18.88
CA THR A 156 -17.56 -4.39 -20.07
C THR A 156 -18.62 -5.44 -19.70
N GLN A 157 -18.34 -6.27 -18.71
CA GLN A 157 -19.30 -7.27 -18.22
C GLN A 157 -20.52 -6.62 -17.57
N LEU A 158 -20.32 -5.58 -16.75
CA LEU A 158 -21.40 -4.85 -16.11
C LEU A 158 -22.31 -4.15 -17.13
N ASN A 159 -21.74 -3.52 -18.15
CA ASN A 159 -22.50 -2.89 -19.22
C ASN A 159 -23.35 -3.91 -20.01
N LYS A 160 -22.80 -5.10 -20.29
CA LYS A 160 -23.59 -6.19 -20.92
C LYS A 160 -24.75 -6.64 -20.04
N ARG A 161 -24.53 -6.79 -18.73
CA ARG A 161 -25.59 -7.15 -17.78
C ARG A 161 -26.66 -6.06 -17.68
N GLU A 162 -26.24 -4.81 -17.62
CA GLU A 162 -27.15 -3.67 -17.60
C GLU A 162 -28.04 -3.64 -18.84
N THR A 163 -27.48 -3.80 -20.04
CA THR A 163 -28.23 -3.85 -21.29
C THR A 163 -29.25 -4.98 -21.27
N ALA A 164 -28.84 -6.19 -20.90
CA ALA A 164 -29.73 -7.33 -20.81
C ALA A 164 -30.88 -7.12 -19.80
N LEU A 165 -30.60 -6.49 -18.66
CA LEU A 165 -31.62 -6.16 -17.66
C LEU A 165 -32.60 -5.10 -18.17
N ARG A 166 -32.14 -4.09 -18.89
CA ARG A 166 -32.98 -3.06 -19.52
C ARG A 166 -33.91 -3.66 -20.58
N GLU A 167 -33.40 -4.57 -21.40
CA GLU A 167 -34.21 -5.30 -22.39
C GLU A 167 -35.29 -6.14 -21.71
N ARG A 168 -34.95 -6.91 -20.68
CA ARG A 168 -35.92 -7.69 -19.88
C ARG A 168 -36.97 -6.82 -19.24
N LEU A 169 -36.59 -5.66 -18.72
CA LEU A 169 -37.50 -4.69 -18.10
C LEU A 169 -38.48 -4.13 -19.15
N ALA A 170 -38.00 -3.77 -20.35
CA ALA A 170 -38.84 -3.31 -21.45
C ALA A 170 -39.87 -4.36 -21.85
N LEU A 171 -39.42 -5.60 -22.09
CA LEU A 171 -40.33 -6.74 -22.41
C LEU A 171 -41.35 -6.99 -21.30
N SER A 172 -40.98 -6.85 -20.03
CA SER A 172 -41.93 -6.99 -18.92
C SER A 172 -42.99 -5.90 -18.90
N ARG A 173 -42.58 -4.65 -19.14
CA ARG A 173 -43.52 -3.50 -19.24
C ARG A 173 -44.51 -3.66 -20.38
N ASP A 174 -44.05 -4.09 -21.54
CA ASP A 174 -44.90 -4.31 -22.71
C ASP A 174 -45.95 -5.43 -22.48
N LYS A 175 -45.62 -6.45 -21.67
CA LYS A 175 -46.56 -7.50 -21.28
C LYS A 175 -47.56 -7.08 -20.21
N ILE A 176 -47.16 -6.21 -19.28
CA ILE A 176 -48.02 -5.75 -18.18
C ILE A 176 -49.02 -4.69 -18.67
N ARG A 177 -48.65 -3.84 -19.61
CA ARG A 177 -49.47 -2.74 -20.11
C ARG A 177 -50.88 -3.18 -20.58
N PRO A 178 -51.03 -4.22 -21.41
CA PRO A 178 -52.37 -4.67 -21.80
C PRO A 178 -53.23 -5.18 -20.64
N LEU A 179 -52.60 -5.75 -19.60
CA LEU A 179 -53.33 -6.24 -18.42
C LEU A 179 -53.87 -5.07 -17.59
N ILE A 180 -53.09 -3.99 -17.42
CA ILE A 180 -53.53 -2.77 -16.73
C ILE A 180 -54.66 -2.09 -17.51
N GLU A 181 -54.57 -2.05 -18.84
CA GLU A 181 -55.63 -1.48 -19.71
C GLU A 181 -56.93 -2.30 -19.63
N LEU A 182 -56.82 -3.64 -19.53
CA LEU A 182 -57.96 -4.53 -19.31
C LEU A 182 -58.62 -4.31 -17.93
N GLU A 183 -57.82 -4.18 -16.90
CA GLU A 183 -58.27 -3.92 -15.52
C GLU A 183 -59.09 -2.61 -15.46
N HIS A 184 -58.53 -1.54 -16.01
CA HIS A 184 -59.24 -0.24 -16.08
C HIS A 184 -60.53 -0.32 -16.91
N ALA A 185 -60.57 -1.11 -18.01
CA ALA A 185 -61.78 -1.30 -18.81
C ALA A 185 -62.88 -2.08 -18.04
N LEU A 186 -62.49 -3.10 -17.27
CA LEU A 186 -63.43 -3.86 -16.42
C LEU A 186 -64.00 -2.99 -15.29
N GLU A 187 -63.14 -2.18 -14.63
CA GLU A 187 -63.62 -1.22 -13.62
C GLU A 187 -64.62 -0.21 -14.21
N ALA A 188 -64.34 0.31 -15.41
CA ALA A 188 -65.29 1.23 -16.09
C ALA A 188 -66.64 0.59 -16.42
N ILE A 189 -66.69 -0.69 -16.80
CA ILE A 189 -67.94 -1.43 -17.07
C ILE A 189 -68.71 -1.68 -15.76
N ALA A 190 -68.04 -1.97 -14.65
CA ALA A 190 -68.66 -2.21 -13.35
C ALA A 190 -69.35 -0.98 -12.73
N ILE A 191 -69.03 0.22 -13.22
CA ILE A 191 -69.66 1.48 -12.78
C ILE A 191 -70.84 1.93 -13.61
N LEU A 192 -71.15 1.24 -14.74
CA LEU A 192 -72.31 1.57 -15.57
C LEU A 192 -73.61 1.14 -14.86
N PRO A 193 -74.61 2.07 -14.64
CA PRO A 193 -75.91 1.71 -14.10
C PRO A 193 -76.68 0.88 -15.08
N GLU A 194 -77.47 -0.11 -14.59
CA GLU A 194 -78.40 -0.92 -15.37
C GLU A 194 -79.43 -0.07 -16.12
#